data_91ee0223ea2b8e37fe2d98d562c9899e
#
_entry.id   91ee0223ea2b8e37fe2d98d562c9899e
#
_cell.length_a   1.000
_cell.length_b   1.000
_cell.length_c   1.000
_cell.angle_alpha   90.00
_cell.angle_beta   90.00
_cell.angle_gamma   90.00
#
_symmetry.space_group_name_H-M   'P 1'
#
loop_
_entity.id
_entity.type
_entity.pdbx_description
1 polymer ?
#
loop_
_entity_poly.entity_id
_entity_poly.type
_entity_poly.pdbx_seq_one_letter_code
_entity_poly.pdbx_strand_id
1 'polypeptide(L)'
;MEAQQGPGVAPPEGGPLYSIKEVSELTDVPAHTIRLWDRKLPGFLAPHRTPGGQRRFTEECVERIRKLDYYVNQKGMTPVGARRRIEEGIGPDSHEAQELREIILADRRVRQAIDEIVELIRKKLLEAV
;
A
#
# COMPACT_ATOMS: atom_id res chain seq x y z
N MET A 1 26.56 14.47 -8.70
CA MET A 1 26.46 14.02 -8.51
C MET A 1 26.01 13.00 -8.46
N GLU A 2 25.62 12.82 -8.80
CA GLU A 2 25.20 11.89 -8.76
C GLU A 2 25.82 10.84 -8.28
N ALA A 3 26.61 11.02 -8.12
CA ALA A 3 27.50 10.09 -7.59
C ALA A 3 26.99 9.37 -6.40
N GLN A 4 26.07 9.91 -5.80
CA GLN A 4 25.52 9.25 -4.68
C GLN A 4 24.79 8.01 -5.05
N GLN A 5 24.68 7.76 -6.32
CA GLN A 5 24.06 6.55 -6.72
C GLN A 5 24.84 5.32 -6.33
N GLY A 6 26.10 5.40 -6.18
CA GLY A 6 26.87 4.24 -5.84
C GLY A 6 26.81 3.15 -6.92
N PRO A 7 27.85 2.32 -7.00
CA PRO A 7 27.88 1.27 -8.01
C PRO A 7 26.79 0.24 -7.80
N GLY A 8 26.08 -0.08 -8.84
CA GLY A 8 25.10 -1.14 -8.82
C GLY A 8 23.81 -0.82 -8.12
N VAL A 9 23.65 0.39 -7.67
CA VAL A 9 22.42 0.76 -6.99
C VAL A 9 21.81 1.94 -7.69
N ALA A 10 20.85 1.67 -8.53
CA ALA A 10 20.12 2.71 -9.22
C ALA A 10 18.68 2.65 -8.75
N PRO A 11 18.09 3.76 -8.34
CA PRO A 11 16.68 3.74 -7.96
C PRO A 11 15.85 3.43 -9.20
N PRO A 12 14.90 2.51 -9.07
CA PRO A 12 14.04 2.18 -10.20
C PRO A 12 13.20 3.39 -10.56
N GLU A 13 13.15 3.67 -11.84
CA GLU A 13 12.31 4.74 -12.38
C GLU A 13 12.62 6.09 -11.77
N GLY A 14 13.79 6.27 -11.21
CA GLY A 14 14.16 7.55 -10.65
C GLY A 14 13.44 7.91 -9.38
N GLY A 15 12.74 7.00 -8.76
CA GLY A 15 12.05 7.28 -7.51
C GLY A 15 13.01 7.44 -6.35
N PRO A 16 12.55 8.09 -5.28
CA PRO A 16 13.39 8.28 -4.10
C PRO A 16 13.62 6.96 -3.36
N LEU A 17 14.71 6.92 -2.62
CA LEU A 17 15.03 5.79 -1.76
C LEU A 17 14.97 6.27 -0.31
N TYR A 18 14.41 5.44 0.53
CA TYR A 18 14.20 5.78 1.94
C TYR A 18 14.97 4.82 2.83
N SER A 19 15.47 5.33 3.93
CA SER A 19 16.04 4.49 4.98
C SER A 19 14.89 3.82 5.75
N ILE A 20 15.24 2.79 6.53
CA ILE A 20 14.20 2.12 7.32
C ILE A 20 13.58 3.08 8.33
N LYS A 21 14.36 4.01 8.85
CA LYS A 21 13.83 5.00 9.77
C LYS A 21 12.82 5.91 9.08
N GLU A 22 13.14 6.35 7.86
CA GLU A 22 12.23 7.18 7.11
C GLU A 22 10.95 6.44 6.77
N VAL A 23 11.07 5.17 6.38
CA VAL A 23 9.89 4.37 6.08
C VAL A 23 9.04 4.19 7.32
N SER A 24 9.67 3.96 8.47
CA SER A 24 8.94 3.82 9.72
C SER A 24 8.15 5.09 10.02
N GLU A 25 8.74 6.23 9.79
CA GLU A 25 8.06 7.50 10.02
C GLU A 25 6.92 7.72 9.03
N LEU A 26 7.13 7.35 7.77
CA LEU A 26 6.12 7.53 6.74
C LEU A 26 4.92 6.61 6.92
N THR A 27 5.16 5.41 7.41
CA THR A 27 4.10 4.39 7.49
C THR A 27 3.55 4.22 8.89
N ASP A 28 4.22 4.80 9.88
CA ASP A 28 3.85 4.64 11.29
C ASP A 28 3.99 3.18 11.74
N VAL A 29 4.85 2.42 11.08
CA VAL A 29 5.14 1.04 11.42
C VAL A 29 6.53 1.00 12.04
N PRO A 30 6.70 0.38 13.22
CA PRO A 30 8.00 0.34 13.87
C PRO A 30 9.06 -0.34 12.99
N ALA A 31 10.28 0.15 13.08
CA ALA A 31 11.37 -0.38 12.26
C ALA A 31 11.57 -1.88 12.49
N HIS A 32 11.44 -2.34 13.74
CA HIS A 32 11.64 -3.76 14.03
C HIS A 32 10.56 -4.61 13.36
N THR A 33 9.36 -4.07 13.20
CA THR A 33 8.29 -4.76 12.50
C THR A 33 8.59 -4.87 11.01
N ILE A 34 9.11 -3.79 10.43
CA ILE A 34 9.50 -3.79 9.02
C ILE A 34 10.58 -4.84 8.78
N ARG A 35 11.57 -4.91 9.67
CA ARG A 35 12.63 -5.93 9.56
C ARG A 35 12.07 -7.34 9.68
N LEU A 36 11.11 -7.52 10.58
CA LEU A 36 10.48 -8.82 10.76
C LEU A 36 9.75 -9.24 9.49
N TRP A 37 8.99 -8.31 8.89
CA TRP A 37 8.27 -8.62 7.67
C TRP A 37 9.21 -8.93 6.52
N ASP A 38 10.33 -8.21 6.44
CA ASP A 38 11.32 -8.48 5.40
C ASP A 38 11.87 -9.90 5.51
N ARG A 39 12.08 -10.37 6.74
CA ARG A 39 12.55 -11.72 6.95
C ARG A 39 11.47 -12.78 6.71
N LYS A 40 10.25 -12.51 7.15
CA LYS A 40 9.17 -13.47 7.01
C LYS A 40 8.59 -13.55 5.62
N LEU A 41 8.78 -12.52 4.84
CA LEU A 41 8.22 -12.43 3.49
C LEU A 41 9.35 -12.22 2.49
N PRO A 42 10.16 -13.26 2.24
CA PRO A 42 11.32 -13.10 1.35
C PRO A 42 10.91 -12.62 -0.02
N GLY A 43 11.58 -11.58 -0.50
CA GLY A 43 11.34 -11.06 -1.82
C GLY A 43 10.13 -10.15 -1.97
N PHE A 44 9.33 -10.02 -0.94
CA PHE A 44 8.12 -9.18 -1.04
C PHE A 44 8.46 -7.70 -0.99
N LEU A 45 9.23 -7.28 -0.01
CA LEU A 45 9.64 -5.89 0.10
C LEU A 45 10.83 -5.59 -0.80
N ALA A 46 11.74 -6.54 -0.92
CA ALA A 46 12.90 -6.48 -1.83
C ALA A 46 13.59 -5.12 -1.79
N PRO A 47 14.07 -4.68 -0.62
CA PRO A 47 14.75 -3.40 -0.55
C PRO A 47 16.06 -3.42 -1.31
N HIS A 48 16.46 -2.26 -1.82
CA HIS A 48 17.77 -2.11 -2.43
C HIS A 48 18.84 -2.07 -1.35
N ARG A 49 19.98 -2.64 -1.63
CA ARG A 49 21.11 -2.58 -0.69
C ARG A 49 22.20 -1.71 -1.27
N THR A 50 22.72 -0.82 -0.41
CA THR A 50 23.85 0.01 -0.81
C THR A 50 25.11 -0.84 -0.78
N PRO A 51 26.22 -0.34 -1.35
CA PRO A 51 27.49 -1.08 -1.27
C PRO A 51 27.92 -1.38 0.15
N GLY A 52 27.49 -0.55 1.13
CA GLY A 52 27.78 -0.81 2.52
C GLY A 52 26.81 -1.77 3.19
N GLY A 53 25.88 -2.35 2.44
CA GLY A 53 24.95 -3.33 2.99
C GLY A 53 23.71 -2.74 3.65
N GLN A 54 23.52 -1.44 3.56
CA GLN A 54 22.35 -0.81 4.14
C GLN A 54 21.14 -0.99 3.24
N ARG A 55 19.98 -1.18 3.87
CA ARG A 55 18.73 -1.31 3.13
C ARG A 55 18.21 0.06 2.73
N ARG A 56 17.72 0.15 1.51
CA ARG A 56 17.04 1.35 1.01
C ARG A 56 15.73 0.94 0.39
N PHE A 57 14.66 1.61 0.75
CA PHE A 57 13.31 1.23 0.36
C PHE A 57 12.78 2.18 -0.69
N THR A 58 12.11 1.61 -1.69
CA THR A 58 11.50 2.40 -2.76
C THR A 58 10.10 2.82 -2.35
N GLU A 59 9.49 3.69 -3.16
CA GLU A 59 8.10 4.05 -2.95
C GLU A 59 7.20 2.83 -2.97
N GLU A 60 7.49 1.89 -3.85
CA GLU A 60 6.72 0.67 -3.94
C GLU A 60 6.79 -0.12 -2.64
N CYS A 61 7.97 -0.17 -2.03
CA CYS A 61 8.14 -0.83 -0.75
C CYS A 61 7.29 -0.16 0.33
N VAL A 62 7.27 1.17 0.32
CA VAL A 62 6.47 1.92 1.29
C VAL A 62 5.00 1.56 1.14
N GLU A 63 4.50 1.48 -0.09
CA GLU A 63 3.12 1.12 -0.33
C GLU A 63 2.81 -0.29 0.15
N ARG A 64 3.71 -1.22 -0.10
CA ARG A 64 3.51 -2.59 0.36
C ARG A 64 3.50 -2.68 1.87
N ILE A 65 4.33 -1.90 2.54
CA ILE A 65 4.34 -1.89 4.00
C ILE A 65 3.03 -1.32 4.53
N ARG A 66 2.51 -0.28 3.91
CA ARG A 66 1.22 0.27 4.32
C ARG A 66 0.10 -0.75 4.17
N LYS A 67 0.11 -1.50 3.08
CA LYS A 67 -0.90 -2.52 2.85
C LYS A 67 -0.76 -3.66 3.85
N LEU A 68 0.47 -4.07 4.15
CA LEU A 68 0.71 -5.07 5.17
C LEU A 68 0.17 -4.61 6.52
N ASP A 69 0.46 -3.37 6.88
CA ASP A 69 -0.02 -2.82 8.14
C ASP A 69 -1.55 -2.87 8.21
N TYR A 70 -2.19 -2.50 7.12
CA TYR A 70 -3.64 -2.54 7.07
C TYR A 70 -4.19 -3.95 7.29
N TYR A 71 -3.68 -4.92 6.54
CA TYR A 71 -4.21 -6.28 6.64
C TYR A 71 -3.81 -6.96 7.93
N VAL A 72 -2.61 -6.74 8.42
CA VAL A 72 -2.15 -7.41 9.63
C VAL A 72 -2.74 -6.76 10.87
N ASN A 73 -2.68 -5.45 10.98
CA ASN A 73 -3.05 -4.78 12.22
C ASN A 73 -4.52 -4.39 12.28
N GLN A 74 -5.15 -4.12 11.16
CA GLN A 74 -6.55 -3.74 11.17
C GLN A 74 -7.47 -4.89 10.81
N LYS A 75 -7.04 -5.79 9.93
CA LYS A 75 -7.85 -6.94 9.55
C LYS A 75 -7.49 -8.20 10.30
N GLY A 76 -6.42 -8.19 11.09
CA GLY A 76 -6.04 -9.34 11.89
C GLY A 76 -5.45 -10.50 11.11
N MET A 77 -4.93 -10.26 9.92
CA MET A 77 -4.35 -11.31 9.11
C MET A 77 -2.90 -11.56 9.49
N THR A 78 -2.42 -12.77 9.19
CA THR A 78 -1.00 -13.04 9.34
C THR A 78 -0.23 -12.33 8.22
N PRO A 79 1.07 -12.07 8.43
CA PRO A 79 1.86 -11.45 7.34
C PRO A 79 1.84 -12.26 6.04
N VAL A 80 1.90 -13.59 6.14
CA VAL A 80 1.87 -14.43 4.95
C VAL A 80 0.52 -14.31 4.25
N GLY A 81 -0.57 -14.30 5.00
CA GLY A 81 -1.89 -14.14 4.43
C GLY A 81 -2.08 -12.77 3.81
N ALA A 82 -1.55 -11.74 4.48
CA ALA A 82 -1.61 -10.38 3.96
C ALA A 82 -0.85 -10.26 2.64
N ARG A 83 0.34 -10.86 2.58
CA ARG A 83 1.12 -10.85 1.34
C ARG A 83 0.35 -11.48 0.20
N ARG A 84 -0.29 -12.62 0.47
CA ARG A 84 -1.06 -13.30 -0.55
C ARG A 84 -2.18 -12.41 -1.07
N ARG A 85 -2.89 -11.75 -0.16
CA ARG A 85 -3.99 -10.88 -0.52
C ARG A 85 -3.51 -9.72 -1.40
N ILE A 86 -2.37 -9.15 -1.04
CA ILE A 86 -1.80 -8.03 -1.80
C ILE A 86 -1.36 -8.50 -3.18
N GLU A 87 -0.72 -9.67 -3.26
CA GLU A 87 -0.22 -10.16 -4.54
C GLU A 87 -1.35 -10.57 -5.47
N GLU A 88 -2.46 -11.03 -4.91
CA GLU A 88 -3.61 -11.38 -5.73
C GLU A 88 -4.34 -10.16 -6.25
N GLY A 89 -4.01 -8.99 -5.71
CA GLY A 89 -4.65 -7.77 -6.16
C GLY A 89 -6.09 -7.64 -5.74
N ILE A 90 -6.52 -8.42 -4.77
CA ILE A 90 -7.89 -8.39 -4.27
C ILE A 90 -7.95 -7.42 -3.11
N GLY A 91 -8.68 -6.36 -3.26
CA GLY A 91 -8.81 -5.39 -2.19
C GLY A 91 -9.23 -4.04 -2.73
N PRO A 92 -9.51 -3.09 -1.85
CA PRO A 92 -10.01 -1.78 -2.28
C PRO A 92 -9.02 -1.00 -3.11
N ASP A 93 -7.71 -1.33 -3.00
CA ASP A 93 -6.68 -0.64 -3.76
C ASP A 93 -6.21 -1.42 -4.97
N SER A 94 -6.87 -2.53 -5.30
CA SER A 94 -6.47 -3.33 -6.45
C SER A 94 -6.72 -2.56 -7.74
N HIS A 95 -5.95 -2.91 -8.76
CA HIS A 95 -6.12 -2.28 -10.07
C HIS A 95 -7.54 -2.50 -10.59
N GLU A 96 -8.06 -3.70 -10.40
CA GLU A 96 -9.41 -4.01 -10.82
C GLU A 96 -10.44 -3.16 -10.09
N ALA A 97 -10.25 -2.96 -8.80
CA ALA A 97 -11.17 -2.14 -8.03
C ALA A 97 -11.12 -0.68 -8.50
N GLN A 98 -9.95 -0.19 -8.83
CA GLN A 98 -9.81 1.17 -9.33
C GLN A 98 -10.45 1.32 -10.69
N GLU A 99 -10.23 0.37 -11.59
CA GLU A 99 -10.87 0.41 -12.89
C GLU A 99 -12.38 0.38 -12.77
N LEU A 100 -12.89 -0.48 -11.89
CA LEU A 100 -14.32 -0.56 -11.68
C LEU A 100 -14.89 0.74 -11.16
N ARG A 101 -14.19 1.37 -10.22
CA ARG A 101 -14.63 2.67 -9.70
C ARG A 101 -14.67 3.71 -10.81
N GLU A 102 -13.66 3.74 -11.67
CA GLU A 102 -13.63 4.71 -12.75
C GLU A 102 -14.75 4.50 -13.74
N ILE A 103 -15.03 3.23 -14.05
CA ILE A 103 -16.14 2.92 -14.96
C ILE A 103 -17.47 3.37 -14.35
N ILE A 104 -17.66 3.06 -13.06
CA ILE A 104 -18.90 3.42 -12.37
C ILE A 104 -19.07 4.93 -12.31
N LEU A 105 -17.99 5.65 -11.98
CA LEU A 105 -18.08 7.10 -11.83
C LEU A 105 -18.18 7.80 -13.17
N ALA A 106 -17.70 7.17 -14.25
CA ALA A 106 -17.81 7.75 -15.57
C ALA A 106 -19.23 7.64 -16.13
N ASP A 107 -19.99 6.66 -15.68
CA ASP A 107 -21.37 6.50 -16.15
C ASP A 107 -22.28 7.37 -15.32
N ARG A 108 -22.86 8.37 -16.00
CA ARG A 108 -23.72 9.35 -15.32
C ARG A 108 -24.91 8.68 -14.65
N ARG A 109 -25.50 7.69 -15.31
CA ARG A 109 -26.67 7.02 -14.77
C ARG A 109 -26.34 6.24 -13.52
N VAL A 110 -25.21 5.55 -13.54
CA VAL A 110 -24.78 4.78 -12.37
C VAL A 110 -24.49 5.72 -11.20
N ARG A 111 -23.79 6.82 -11.47
CA ARG A 111 -23.49 7.77 -10.41
C ARG A 111 -24.76 8.37 -9.82
N GLN A 112 -25.72 8.69 -10.66
CA GLN A 112 -26.99 9.23 -10.18
C GLN A 112 -27.72 8.20 -9.32
N ALA A 113 -27.72 6.94 -9.72
CA ALA A 113 -28.36 5.88 -8.94
C ALA A 113 -27.69 5.73 -7.58
N ILE A 114 -26.36 5.81 -7.54
CA ILE A 114 -25.65 5.74 -6.28
C ILE A 114 -26.02 6.91 -5.37
N ASP A 115 -26.09 8.11 -5.93
CA ASP A 115 -26.46 9.28 -5.15
C ASP A 115 -27.86 9.13 -4.55
N GLU A 116 -28.80 8.58 -5.32
CA GLU A 116 -30.16 8.35 -4.84
C GLU A 116 -30.17 7.34 -3.69
N ILE A 117 -29.37 6.28 -3.80
CA ILE A 117 -29.28 5.29 -2.75
C ILE A 117 -28.69 5.89 -1.48
N VAL A 118 -27.65 6.70 -1.63
CA VAL A 118 -27.03 7.38 -0.49
C VAL A 118 -28.05 8.29 0.19
N GLU A 119 -28.85 9.03 -0.56
CA GLU A 119 -29.87 9.88 0.01
C GLU A 119 -30.93 9.10 0.75
N LEU A 120 -31.34 7.97 0.19
CA LEU A 120 -32.30 7.10 0.86
C LEU A 120 -31.75 6.57 2.18
N ILE A 121 -30.51 6.15 2.18
CA ILE A 121 -29.88 5.65 3.41
C ILE A 121 -29.80 6.76 4.46
N ARG A 122 -29.40 7.96 4.03
CA ARG A 122 -29.30 9.09 4.94
C ARG A 122 -30.66 9.42 5.54
N LYS A 123 -31.68 9.42 4.71
CA LYS A 123 -33.04 9.73 5.18
C LYS A 123 -33.50 8.68 6.20
N LYS A 124 -33.25 7.39 5.91
CA LYS A 124 -33.63 6.34 6.83
C LYS A 124 -32.91 6.45 8.14
N LEU A 125 -31.62 6.79 8.12
CA LEU A 125 -30.86 6.96 9.34
C LEU A 125 -31.40 8.10 10.19
N LEU A 126 -31.82 9.19 9.53
CA LEU A 126 -32.38 10.32 10.26
C LEU A 126 -33.75 9.97 10.86
N GLU A 127 -34.53 9.16 10.16
CA GLU A 127 -35.83 8.76 10.67
C GLU A 127 -35.70 7.80 11.84
N ALA A 128 -34.60 7.07 11.93
CA ALA A 128 -34.40 6.09 12.98
C ALA A 128 -33.94 6.70 14.29
N VAL A 129 -33.62 7.97 14.32
CA VAL A 129 -33.15 8.64 15.54
C VAL A 129 -34.26 9.10 16.44
#